data_be1a2e15ce928fffb2e53a0b55ff3696
#
_entry.id   be1a2e15ce928fffb2e53a0b55ff3696
#
_cell.length_a   1.000
_cell.length_b   1.000
_cell.length_c   1.000
_cell.angle_alpha   90.00
_cell.angle_beta   90.00
_cell.angle_gamma   90.00
#
_symmetry.space_group_name_H-M   'P 1'
#
loop_
_entity.id
_entity.type
_entity.pdbx_description
1 polymer ?
#
loop_
_entity_poly.entity_id
_entity_poly.type
_entity_poly.pdbx_seq_one_letter_code
_entity_poly.pdbx_strand_id
1 'polypeptide(L)'
;MTQSNKFIDYISNSEKYITFVENDFYPDYLTEAADIYREPLSFFRKLVFNSTNSSNLLENIAEIKDQKLRTQILRIFRKYVSPDTSVEMLKRKSKIPEIISEFSYKFRDLEKIKEIIYGENEIDPVLVALLYEYKDRGKKGYELTEKFFRWFEQKFSTDYQIDGPVRAGKDINLCDVLDKYDKKTPADFIITDKVSREIIAVGFARYDSDRGGAQEDDRTYGNRDKITLIKEYNKKMNRQIKVIFLNDGPGLLLGSMCFEMRG
;
A
#
# COMPACT_ATOMS: atom_id res chain seq x y z
N MET A 1 35.97 14.44 16.39
CA MET A 1 35.85 13.05 15.90
C MET A 1 34.63 13.03 14.99
N THR A 2 34.84 13.07 13.69
CA THR A 2 33.81 12.94 12.68
C THR A 2 33.19 11.56 12.82
N GLN A 3 31.91 11.50 13.23
CA GLN A 3 31.13 10.28 13.10
C GLN A 3 31.21 9.87 11.63
N SER A 4 31.97 8.82 11.36
CA SER A 4 32.01 8.21 10.03
C SER A 4 30.57 7.89 9.65
N ASN A 5 30.20 8.27 8.45
CA ASN A 5 28.86 8.13 7.93
C ASN A 5 28.61 6.63 7.68
N LYS A 6 28.33 5.87 8.74
CA LYS A 6 28.10 4.41 8.71
C LYS A 6 27.14 3.99 7.59
N PHE A 7 26.23 4.90 7.20
CA PHE A 7 25.26 4.61 6.15
C PHE A 7 25.92 4.45 4.75
N ILE A 8 26.98 5.21 4.45
CA ILE A 8 27.73 5.05 3.18
C ILE A 8 28.41 3.69 3.12
N ASP A 9 28.90 3.19 4.26
CA ASP A 9 29.56 1.90 4.33
C ASP A 9 28.57 0.75 4.03
N TYR A 10 27.28 0.95 4.38
CA TYR A 10 26.22 -0.01 4.07
C TYR A 10 25.82 0.00 2.59
N ILE A 11 25.88 1.13 1.88
CA ILE A 11 25.57 1.21 0.44
C ILE A 11 26.51 0.32 -0.36
N SER A 12 27.81 0.34 -0.05
CA SER A 12 28.83 -0.48 -0.73
C SER A 12 28.66 -1.98 -0.50
N ASN A 13 27.87 -2.37 0.48
CA ASN A 13 27.56 -3.76 0.82
C ASN A 13 26.05 -4.01 0.81
N SER A 14 25.33 -3.25 0.00
CA SER A 14 23.85 -3.26 -0.02
C SER A 14 23.25 -4.63 -0.26
N GLU A 15 23.86 -5.45 -1.08
CA GLU A 15 23.48 -6.85 -1.33
C GLU A 15 23.37 -7.72 -0.06
N LYS A 16 24.08 -7.35 1.03
CA LYS A 16 24.01 -8.04 2.32
C LYS A 16 22.88 -7.56 3.21
N TYR A 17 22.34 -6.36 2.97
CA TYR A 17 21.39 -5.68 3.86
C TYR A 17 20.05 -5.39 3.21
N ILE A 18 20.01 -5.27 1.88
CA ILE A 18 18.77 -5.03 1.14
C ILE A 18 18.19 -6.35 0.66
N THR A 19 16.94 -6.59 0.97
CA THR A 19 16.23 -7.76 0.49
C THR A 19 15.74 -7.52 -0.94
N PHE A 20 16.30 -8.25 -1.89
CA PHE A 20 15.76 -8.34 -3.24
C PHE A 20 14.72 -9.46 -3.30
N VAL A 21 13.71 -9.26 -4.14
CA VAL A 21 12.71 -10.29 -4.39
C VAL A 21 13.38 -11.44 -5.13
N GLU A 22 13.36 -12.63 -4.56
CA GLU A 22 13.89 -13.85 -5.20
C GLU A 22 12.98 -14.31 -6.34
N ASN A 23 13.50 -15.14 -7.25
CA ASN A 23 12.77 -15.60 -8.44
C ASN A 23 11.43 -16.28 -8.13
N ASP A 24 11.31 -16.92 -6.98
CA ASP A 24 10.05 -17.55 -6.52
C ASP A 24 8.91 -16.54 -6.27
N PHE A 25 9.25 -15.26 -6.16
CA PHE A 25 8.27 -14.16 -6.10
C PHE A 25 7.75 -13.73 -7.48
N TYR A 26 8.31 -14.26 -8.56
CA TYR A 26 7.81 -14.08 -9.90
C TYR A 26 7.19 -15.39 -10.43
N PRO A 27 6.08 -15.87 -9.81
CA PRO A 27 5.34 -16.98 -10.40
C PRO A 27 4.89 -16.57 -11.80
N ASP A 28 4.38 -17.51 -12.56
CA ASP A 28 3.73 -17.19 -13.84
C ASP A 28 2.51 -16.30 -13.58
N TYR A 29 2.78 -15.01 -13.41
CA TYR A 29 1.77 -13.99 -13.12
C TYR A 29 0.67 -13.95 -14.18
N LEU A 30 1.00 -14.26 -15.42
CA LEU A 30 0.02 -14.20 -16.50
C LEU A 30 -1.01 -15.32 -16.35
N THR A 31 -0.60 -16.53 -16.03
CA THR A 31 -1.51 -17.64 -15.79
C THR A 31 -2.35 -17.42 -14.53
N GLU A 32 -1.74 -17.07 -13.40
CA GLU A 32 -2.46 -16.79 -12.16
C GLU A 32 -3.41 -15.60 -12.31
N ALA A 33 -2.96 -14.54 -12.98
CA ALA A 33 -3.77 -13.36 -13.21
C ALA A 33 -4.93 -13.64 -14.17
N ALA A 34 -4.70 -14.43 -15.22
CA ALA A 34 -5.76 -14.87 -16.13
C ALA A 34 -6.82 -15.68 -15.39
N ASP A 35 -6.43 -16.61 -14.53
CA ASP A 35 -7.38 -17.39 -13.75
C ASP A 35 -8.21 -16.53 -12.78
N ILE A 36 -7.58 -15.55 -12.12
CA ILE A 36 -8.25 -14.64 -11.19
C ILE A 36 -9.23 -13.71 -11.90
N TYR A 37 -8.89 -13.25 -13.11
CA TYR A 37 -9.69 -12.27 -13.84
C TYR A 37 -10.59 -12.85 -14.91
N ARG A 38 -10.54 -14.14 -15.22
CA ARG A 38 -11.40 -14.83 -16.21
C ARG A 38 -12.87 -14.62 -15.91
N GLU A 39 -13.31 -14.93 -14.70
CA GLU A 39 -14.69 -14.73 -14.28
C GLU A 39 -15.09 -13.25 -14.23
N PRO A 40 -14.33 -12.35 -13.58
CA PRO A 40 -14.62 -10.91 -13.57
C PRO A 40 -14.72 -10.28 -14.96
N LEU A 41 -13.86 -10.65 -15.90
CA LEU A 41 -13.89 -10.14 -17.27
C LEU A 41 -15.12 -10.66 -18.02
N SER A 42 -15.43 -11.95 -17.89
CA SER A 42 -16.65 -12.53 -18.47
C SER A 42 -17.91 -11.85 -17.91
N PHE A 43 -17.94 -11.61 -16.61
CA PHE A 43 -19.07 -10.95 -15.96
C PHE A 43 -19.17 -9.47 -16.37
N PHE A 44 -18.07 -8.74 -16.45
CA PHE A 44 -18.03 -7.37 -16.95
C PHE A 44 -18.57 -7.27 -18.38
N ARG A 45 -18.17 -8.20 -19.25
CA ARG A 45 -18.66 -8.29 -20.62
C ARG A 45 -20.20 -8.42 -20.66
N LYS A 46 -20.78 -9.30 -19.85
CA LYS A 46 -22.23 -9.45 -19.73
C LYS A 46 -22.91 -8.15 -19.26
N LEU A 47 -22.33 -7.47 -18.30
CA LEU A 47 -22.85 -6.20 -17.81
C LEU A 47 -22.82 -5.12 -18.89
N VAL A 48 -21.74 -5.02 -19.68
CA VAL A 48 -21.62 -4.06 -20.80
C VAL A 48 -22.75 -4.26 -21.81
N PHE A 49 -23.04 -5.51 -22.21
CA PHE A 49 -24.11 -5.79 -23.18
C PHE A 49 -25.52 -5.59 -22.60
N ASN A 50 -25.70 -5.72 -21.29
CA ASN A 50 -26.97 -5.53 -20.62
C ASN A 50 -27.22 -4.08 -20.14
N SER A 51 -26.26 -3.19 -20.31
CA SER A 51 -26.38 -1.80 -19.90
C SER A 51 -26.79 -0.90 -21.05
N THR A 52 -27.50 0.20 -20.73
CA THR A 52 -27.98 1.17 -21.72
C THR A 52 -26.95 2.26 -22.02
N ASN A 53 -26.10 2.59 -21.06
CA ASN A 53 -25.01 3.55 -21.19
C ASN A 53 -23.96 3.28 -20.10
N SER A 54 -22.85 4.02 -20.13
CA SER A 54 -21.73 3.82 -19.17
C SER A 54 -22.06 4.19 -17.73
N SER A 55 -23.00 5.11 -17.50
CA SER A 55 -23.50 5.41 -16.15
C SER A 55 -24.33 4.26 -15.60
N ASN A 56 -25.24 3.72 -16.41
CA ASN A 56 -26.04 2.55 -16.04
C ASN A 56 -25.17 1.30 -15.81
N LEU A 57 -24.08 1.15 -16.59
CA LEU A 57 -23.10 0.11 -16.32
C LEU A 57 -22.49 0.24 -14.92
N LEU A 58 -22.15 1.45 -14.46
CA LEU A 58 -21.62 1.68 -13.13
C LEU A 58 -22.66 1.38 -12.04
N GLU A 59 -23.92 1.76 -12.26
CA GLU A 59 -25.02 1.41 -11.34
C GLU A 59 -25.19 -0.12 -11.22
N ASN A 60 -25.21 -0.83 -12.36
CA ASN A 60 -25.31 -2.28 -12.37
C ASN A 60 -24.13 -2.97 -11.65
N ILE A 61 -22.91 -2.42 -11.77
CA ILE A 61 -21.76 -2.91 -11.02
C ILE A 61 -21.96 -2.69 -9.50
N ALA A 62 -22.55 -1.57 -9.10
CA ALA A 62 -22.81 -1.27 -7.70
C ALA A 62 -23.77 -2.28 -7.04
N GLU A 63 -24.69 -2.86 -7.79
CA GLU A 63 -25.65 -3.85 -7.28
C GLU A 63 -25.05 -5.23 -7.02
N ILE A 64 -23.83 -5.50 -7.45
CA ILE A 64 -23.13 -6.76 -7.19
C ILE A 64 -22.95 -6.92 -5.68
N LYS A 65 -23.48 -8.00 -5.12
CA LYS A 65 -23.43 -8.29 -3.67
C LYS A 65 -22.03 -8.74 -3.23
N ASP A 66 -21.39 -9.59 -4.00
CA ASP A 66 -20.01 -10.01 -3.72
C ASP A 66 -19.04 -8.85 -3.82
N GLN A 67 -18.51 -8.44 -2.67
CA GLN A 67 -17.60 -7.30 -2.57
C GLN A 67 -16.27 -7.53 -3.31
N LYS A 68 -15.78 -8.77 -3.33
CA LYS A 68 -14.52 -9.11 -4.01
C LYS A 68 -14.70 -9.00 -5.52
N LEU A 69 -15.72 -9.65 -6.06
CA LEU A 69 -16.07 -9.60 -7.48
C LEU A 69 -16.36 -8.15 -7.91
N ARG A 70 -17.17 -7.43 -7.15
CA ARG A 70 -17.46 -6.01 -7.42
C ARG A 70 -16.18 -5.18 -7.50
N THR A 71 -15.24 -5.36 -6.57
CA THR A 71 -13.96 -4.63 -6.58
C THR A 71 -13.14 -4.95 -7.82
N GLN A 72 -13.08 -6.21 -8.25
CA GLN A 72 -12.38 -6.61 -9.47
C GLN A 72 -13.02 -5.98 -10.70
N ILE A 73 -14.34 -6.00 -10.78
CA ILE A 73 -15.10 -5.39 -11.90
C ILE A 73 -14.93 -3.87 -11.92
N LEU A 74 -14.89 -3.19 -10.78
CA LEU A 74 -14.59 -1.75 -10.71
C LEU A 74 -13.18 -1.41 -11.21
N ARG A 75 -12.20 -2.29 -11.01
CA ARG A 75 -10.87 -2.13 -11.61
C ARG A 75 -10.92 -2.24 -13.13
N ILE A 76 -11.70 -3.19 -13.66
CA ILE A 76 -11.93 -3.34 -15.09
C ILE A 76 -12.67 -2.12 -15.65
N PHE A 77 -13.73 -1.67 -14.98
CA PHE A 77 -14.47 -0.44 -15.35
C PHE A 77 -13.52 0.75 -15.47
N ARG A 78 -12.63 0.93 -14.50
CA ARG A 78 -11.64 2.00 -14.56
C ARG A 78 -10.74 1.92 -15.80
N LYS A 79 -10.36 0.74 -16.25
CA LYS A 79 -9.51 0.60 -17.45
C LYS A 79 -10.25 0.88 -18.74
N TYR A 80 -11.50 0.42 -18.86
CA TYR A 80 -12.27 0.57 -20.08
C TYR A 80 -13.08 1.86 -20.18
N VAL A 81 -13.60 2.35 -19.06
CA VAL A 81 -14.63 3.39 -19.03
C VAL A 81 -14.11 4.72 -18.48
N SER A 82 -13.43 4.70 -17.33
CA SER A 82 -13.06 5.92 -16.63
C SER A 82 -11.72 5.78 -15.91
N PRO A 83 -10.58 6.00 -16.60
CA PRO A 83 -9.25 5.85 -16.01
C PRO A 83 -8.98 6.84 -14.87
N ASP A 84 -9.63 7.99 -14.87
CA ASP A 84 -9.44 9.04 -13.88
C ASP A 84 -10.21 8.81 -12.58
N THR A 85 -11.17 7.88 -12.55
CA THR A 85 -11.97 7.61 -11.36
C THR A 85 -11.26 6.63 -10.43
N SER A 86 -11.07 7.02 -9.16
CA SER A 86 -10.44 6.15 -8.15
C SER A 86 -11.31 4.94 -7.82
N VAL A 87 -10.72 3.74 -7.80
CA VAL A 87 -11.40 2.51 -7.35
C VAL A 87 -11.89 2.65 -5.91
N GLU A 88 -11.16 3.33 -5.04
CA GLU A 88 -11.56 3.55 -3.64
C GLU A 88 -12.84 4.40 -3.53
N MET A 89 -13.03 5.37 -4.42
CA MET A 89 -14.28 6.13 -4.52
C MET A 89 -15.41 5.26 -5.07
N LEU A 90 -15.16 4.50 -6.13
CA LEU A 90 -16.14 3.62 -6.76
C LEU A 90 -16.64 2.50 -5.82
N LYS A 91 -15.82 2.01 -4.89
CA LYS A 91 -16.24 1.04 -3.87
C LYS A 91 -17.34 1.57 -2.94
N ARG A 92 -17.42 2.87 -2.74
CA ARG A 92 -18.41 3.52 -1.88
C ARG A 92 -19.72 3.69 -2.64
N LYS A 93 -20.64 2.73 -2.49
CA LYS A 93 -21.96 2.75 -3.19
C LYS A 93 -22.68 4.09 -3.08
N SER A 94 -22.65 4.73 -1.91
CA SER A 94 -23.29 6.03 -1.66
C SER A 94 -22.69 7.19 -2.47
N LYS A 95 -21.49 7.04 -3.02
CA LYS A 95 -20.82 8.06 -3.85
C LYS A 95 -21.08 7.88 -5.35
N ILE A 96 -21.63 6.76 -5.77
CA ILE A 96 -21.87 6.49 -7.17
C ILE A 96 -22.82 7.50 -7.85
N PRO A 97 -23.95 7.91 -7.25
CA PRO A 97 -24.80 8.95 -7.85
C PRO A 97 -24.07 10.28 -8.06
N GLU A 98 -23.23 10.69 -7.10
CA GLU A 98 -22.42 11.90 -7.19
C GLU A 98 -21.36 11.77 -8.32
N ILE A 99 -20.69 10.63 -8.40
CA ILE A 99 -19.70 10.34 -9.47
C ILE A 99 -20.36 10.40 -10.83
N ILE A 100 -21.55 9.83 -10.99
CA ILE A 100 -22.29 9.84 -12.25
C ILE A 100 -22.70 11.28 -12.59
N SER A 101 -23.25 12.02 -11.65
CA SER A 101 -23.68 13.41 -11.86
C SER A 101 -22.53 14.31 -12.30
N GLU A 102 -21.37 14.16 -11.67
CA GLU A 102 -20.26 15.09 -11.88
C GLU A 102 -19.26 14.65 -12.97
N PHE A 103 -19.12 13.34 -13.22
CA PHE A 103 -18.04 12.81 -14.06
C PHE A 103 -18.49 11.95 -15.23
N SER A 104 -19.78 11.60 -15.37
CA SER A 104 -20.23 10.69 -16.41
C SER A 104 -19.99 11.22 -17.84
N TYR A 105 -19.90 12.54 -18.01
CA TYR A 105 -19.58 13.15 -19.32
C TYR A 105 -18.16 12.80 -19.82
N LYS A 106 -17.27 12.34 -18.91
CA LYS A 106 -15.93 11.85 -19.22
C LYS A 106 -15.87 10.33 -19.45
N PHE A 107 -16.95 9.62 -19.16
CA PHE A 107 -16.98 8.19 -19.38
C PHE A 107 -16.90 7.87 -20.86
N ARG A 108 -16.10 6.86 -21.19
CA ARG A 108 -16.09 6.35 -22.56
C ARG A 108 -17.49 5.88 -22.93
N ASP A 109 -17.91 6.17 -24.13
CA ASP A 109 -19.19 5.73 -24.69
C ASP A 109 -19.30 4.21 -24.67
N LEU A 110 -20.48 3.70 -24.30
CA LEU A 110 -20.72 2.26 -24.13
C LEU A 110 -20.61 1.49 -25.47
N GLU A 111 -21.02 2.09 -26.59
CA GLU A 111 -20.92 1.42 -27.87
C GLU A 111 -19.45 1.22 -28.26
N LYS A 112 -18.59 2.20 -28.01
CA LYS A 112 -17.15 2.03 -28.22
C LYS A 112 -16.56 0.93 -27.34
N ILE A 113 -17.07 0.76 -26.12
CA ILE A 113 -16.64 -0.31 -25.23
C ILE A 113 -17.09 -1.66 -25.77
N LYS A 114 -18.33 -1.76 -26.27
CA LYS A 114 -18.86 -2.96 -26.94
C LYS A 114 -18.03 -3.36 -28.15
N GLU A 115 -17.64 -2.40 -28.99
CA GLU A 115 -16.76 -2.64 -30.12
C GLU A 115 -15.41 -3.25 -29.74
N ILE A 116 -14.76 -2.66 -28.73
CA ILE A 116 -13.48 -3.16 -28.20
C ILE A 116 -13.63 -4.59 -27.66
N ILE A 117 -14.64 -4.81 -26.81
CA ILE A 117 -14.85 -6.09 -26.15
C ILE A 117 -15.35 -7.17 -27.13
N TYR A 118 -16.09 -6.81 -28.17
CA TYR A 118 -16.61 -7.77 -29.17
C TYR A 118 -15.50 -8.42 -29.97
N GLY A 119 -14.43 -7.68 -30.28
CA GLY A 119 -13.27 -8.18 -31.02
C GLY A 119 -12.33 -9.08 -30.20
N GLU A 120 -12.43 -9.06 -28.88
CA GLU A 120 -11.57 -9.82 -27.98
C GLU A 120 -12.19 -11.18 -27.65
N ASN A 121 -11.82 -12.24 -28.38
CA ASN A 121 -12.25 -13.61 -28.07
C ASN A 121 -11.40 -14.23 -26.92
N GLU A 122 -10.20 -13.71 -26.66
CA GLU A 122 -9.29 -14.16 -25.63
C GLU A 122 -9.07 -13.08 -24.57
N ILE A 123 -8.64 -13.53 -23.40
CA ILE A 123 -8.26 -12.62 -22.29
C ILE A 123 -7.00 -11.89 -22.71
N ASP A 124 -7.06 -10.55 -22.79
CA ASP A 124 -5.89 -9.72 -23.07
C ASP A 124 -4.86 -9.87 -21.94
N PRO A 125 -3.67 -10.47 -22.20
CA PRO A 125 -2.65 -10.69 -21.20
C PRO A 125 -2.12 -9.37 -20.59
N VAL A 126 -2.05 -8.29 -21.38
CA VAL A 126 -1.57 -6.98 -20.92
C VAL A 126 -2.56 -6.37 -19.93
N LEU A 127 -3.86 -6.45 -20.24
CA LEU A 127 -4.91 -5.99 -19.32
C LEU A 127 -4.87 -6.78 -18.02
N VAL A 128 -4.73 -8.08 -18.09
CA VAL A 128 -4.68 -8.96 -16.93
C VAL A 128 -3.47 -8.66 -16.06
N ALA A 129 -2.29 -8.47 -16.66
CA ALA A 129 -1.09 -8.04 -15.93
C ALA A 129 -1.30 -6.70 -15.21
N LEU A 130 -1.87 -5.71 -15.89
CA LEU A 130 -2.20 -4.40 -15.30
C LEU A 130 -3.24 -4.48 -14.17
N LEU A 131 -4.17 -5.44 -14.23
CA LEU A 131 -5.14 -5.66 -13.16
C LEU A 131 -4.52 -6.40 -11.96
N TYR A 132 -3.55 -7.28 -12.22
CA TYR A 132 -2.87 -8.07 -11.22
C TYR A 132 -1.94 -7.26 -10.33
N GLU A 133 -1.26 -6.24 -10.86
CA GLU A 133 -0.37 -5.37 -10.09
C GLU A 133 -1.00 -4.82 -8.80
N TYR A 134 -2.32 -4.70 -8.76
CA TYR A 134 -3.03 -4.21 -7.58
C TYR A 134 -3.17 -5.24 -6.44
N LYS A 135 -2.91 -6.54 -6.71
CA LYS A 135 -3.16 -7.60 -5.74
C LYS A 135 -2.08 -7.69 -4.65
N ASP A 136 -0.83 -7.46 -5.01
CA ASP A 136 0.32 -7.81 -4.17
C ASP A 136 1.15 -6.64 -3.64
N ARG A 137 0.71 -5.39 -3.86
CA ARG A 137 1.43 -4.20 -3.35
C ARG A 137 1.68 -4.22 -1.85
N GLY A 138 0.82 -4.87 -1.07
CA GLY A 138 0.96 -4.98 0.39
C GLY A 138 1.79 -6.16 0.89
N LYS A 139 1.94 -7.24 0.10
CA LYS A 139 2.56 -8.49 0.58
C LYS A 139 4.02 -8.32 0.98
N LYS A 140 4.81 -7.59 0.20
CA LYS A 140 6.24 -7.36 0.47
C LYS A 140 6.46 -6.58 1.77
N GLY A 141 5.59 -5.59 2.04
CA GLY A 141 5.63 -4.85 3.30
C GLY A 141 5.29 -5.74 4.50
N TYR A 142 4.34 -6.65 4.35
CA TYR A 142 3.99 -7.59 5.41
C TYR A 142 5.11 -8.58 5.72
N GLU A 143 5.84 -9.07 4.71
CA GLU A 143 6.99 -9.94 4.93
C GLU A 143 8.11 -9.25 5.70
N LEU A 144 8.40 -7.99 5.37
CA LEU A 144 9.39 -7.20 6.09
C LEU A 144 9.01 -7.08 7.57
N THR A 145 7.76 -6.70 7.85
CA THR A 145 7.25 -6.56 9.21
C THR A 145 7.28 -7.90 9.94
N GLU A 146 6.83 -9.00 9.32
CA GLU A 146 6.83 -10.34 9.91
C GLU A 146 8.25 -10.83 10.24
N LYS A 147 9.20 -10.65 9.34
CA LYS A 147 10.62 -11.00 9.58
C LYS A 147 11.19 -10.19 10.73
N PHE A 148 10.89 -8.89 10.78
CA PHE A 148 11.35 -8.01 11.86
C PHE A 148 10.76 -8.41 13.21
N PHE A 149 9.46 -8.69 13.29
CA PHE A 149 8.81 -9.13 14.53
C PHE A 149 9.42 -10.43 15.06
N ARG A 150 9.57 -11.45 14.19
CA ARG A 150 10.21 -12.72 14.58
C ARG A 150 11.62 -12.52 15.09
N TRP A 151 12.43 -11.71 14.39
CA TRP A 151 13.80 -11.40 14.83
C TRP A 151 13.79 -10.67 16.17
N PHE A 152 12.91 -9.70 16.34
CA PHE A 152 12.81 -8.94 17.57
C PHE A 152 12.40 -9.83 18.75
N GLU A 153 11.38 -10.64 18.59
CA GLU A 153 10.92 -11.59 19.61
C GLU A 153 12.01 -12.57 20.02
N GLN A 154 12.77 -13.11 19.06
CA GLN A 154 13.87 -14.03 19.35
C GLN A 154 15.00 -13.37 20.15
N LYS A 155 15.25 -12.08 19.94
CA LYS A 155 16.38 -11.38 20.53
C LYS A 155 16.05 -10.62 21.80
N PHE A 156 14.86 -10.09 21.91
CA PHE A 156 14.50 -9.08 22.91
C PHE A 156 13.25 -9.39 23.73
N SER A 157 12.60 -10.52 23.49
CA SER A 157 11.34 -10.87 24.17
C SER A 157 11.44 -11.00 25.69
N THR A 158 12.64 -11.15 26.26
CA THR A 158 12.84 -11.16 27.71
C THR A 158 12.49 -9.80 28.33
N ASP A 159 12.98 -8.72 27.71
CA ASP A 159 12.92 -7.39 28.30
C ASP A 159 11.84 -6.50 27.65
N TYR A 160 11.52 -6.77 26.39
CA TYR A 160 10.63 -5.92 25.59
C TYR A 160 9.50 -6.71 24.96
N GLN A 161 8.40 -6.00 24.69
CA GLN A 161 7.28 -6.47 23.90
C GLN A 161 7.14 -5.61 22.65
N ILE A 162 6.88 -6.22 21.50
CA ILE A 162 6.53 -5.55 20.25
C ILE A 162 5.07 -5.81 19.92
N ASP A 163 4.32 -4.76 19.62
CA ASP A 163 2.91 -4.83 19.25
C ASP A 163 2.70 -4.10 17.93
N GLY A 164 1.84 -4.66 17.08
CA GLY A 164 1.48 -4.10 15.77
C GLY A 164 0.90 -5.14 14.84
N PRO A 165 0.36 -4.73 13.69
CA PRO A 165 -0.13 -5.66 12.68
C PRO A 165 1.06 -6.37 12.00
N VAL A 166 1.18 -7.68 12.24
CA VAL A 166 2.23 -8.51 11.59
C VAL A 166 1.97 -8.66 10.09
N ARG A 167 0.69 -8.60 9.70
CA ARG A 167 0.20 -8.65 8.31
C ARG A 167 -0.88 -7.59 8.11
N ALA A 168 -1.77 -7.80 7.13
CA ALA A 168 -2.90 -6.89 6.92
C ALA A 168 -3.68 -6.70 8.23
N GLY A 169 -3.72 -5.49 8.73
CA GLY A 169 -4.37 -5.13 9.98
C GLY A 169 -4.58 -3.63 10.08
N LYS A 170 -5.11 -3.21 11.22
CA LYS A 170 -5.28 -1.79 11.52
C LYS A 170 -4.00 -1.27 12.19
N ASP A 171 -3.43 -0.21 11.63
CA ASP A 171 -2.29 0.48 12.23
C ASP A 171 -2.61 0.96 13.65
N ILE A 172 -1.60 1.04 14.49
CA ILE A 172 -1.70 1.61 15.83
C ILE A 172 -1.73 3.12 15.72
N ASN A 173 -2.82 3.77 16.12
CA ASN A 173 -2.82 5.21 16.26
C ASN A 173 -2.11 5.62 17.55
N LEU A 174 -1.08 6.45 17.44
CA LEU A 174 -0.32 6.88 18.62
C LEU A 174 -1.16 7.65 19.64
N CYS A 175 -2.22 8.33 19.23
CA CYS A 175 -3.16 8.97 20.14
C CYS A 175 -4.00 7.98 20.98
N ASP A 176 -4.04 6.70 20.59
CA ASP A 176 -4.78 5.68 21.34
C ASP A 176 -3.89 5.01 22.42
N VAL A 177 -2.56 5.17 22.31
CA VAL A 177 -1.58 4.45 23.17
C VAL A 177 -0.61 5.36 23.93
N LEU A 178 -0.45 6.62 23.53
CA LEU A 178 0.40 7.61 24.18
C LEU A 178 -0.46 8.62 24.95
N ASP A 179 -0.26 8.70 26.27
CA ASP A 179 -1.01 9.64 27.12
C ASP A 179 -0.84 11.10 26.66
N LYS A 180 -1.94 11.85 26.54
CA LYS A 180 -1.95 13.26 26.09
C LYS A 180 -1.32 13.53 24.72
N TYR A 181 -1.21 12.51 23.87
CA TYR A 181 -0.87 12.66 22.46
C TYR A 181 -2.15 12.85 21.65
N ASP A 182 -2.34 14.02 21.07
CA ASP A 182 -3.61 14.45 20.45
C ASP A 182 -3.64 14.31 18.92
N LYS A 183 -2.50 13.96 18.33
CA LYS A 183 -2.38 13.86 16.87
C LYS A 183 -2.63 12.42 16.37
N LYS A 184 -3.48 12.29 15.36
CA LYS A 184 -3.72 11.01 14.71
C LYS A 184 -2.51 10.63 13.85
N THR A 185 -1.62 9.82 14.41
CA THR A 185 -0.39 9.36 13.76
C THR A 185 -0.39 7.84 13.73
N PRO A 186 -0.66 7.20 12.57
CA PRO A 186 -0.59 5.76 12.44
C PRO A 186 0.87 5.29 12.51
N ALA A 187 1.12 4.24 13.29
CA ALA A 187 2.39 3.55 13.41
C ALA A 187 2.21 2.08 13.09
N ASP A 188 3.22 1.46 12.47
CA ASP A 188 3.19 0.06 12.12
C ASP A 188 3.48 -0.84 13.33
N PHE A 189 4.25 -0.34 14.31
CA PHE A 189 4.49 -1.06 15.56
C PHE A 189 4.90 -0.12 16.71
N ILE A 190 4.75 -0.62 17.92
CA ILE A 190 5.31 -0.01 19.14
C ILE A 190 6.14 -1.03 19.89
N ILE A 191 7.11 -0.55 20.66
CA ILE A 191 7.92 -1.38 21.56
C ILE A 191 7.72 -0.89 22.98
N THR A 192 7.36 -1.81 23.86
CA THR A 192 7.08 -1.57 25.27
C THR A 192 8.11 -2.26 26.13
N ASP A 193 8.65 -1.58 27.10
CA ASP A 193 9.48 -2.16 28.14
C ASP A 193 8.61 -2.96 29.12
N LYS A 194 8.94 -4.23 29.34
CA LYS A 194 8.10 -5.14 30.14
C LYS A 194 8.12 -4.84 31.63
N VAL A 195 9.16 -4.19 32.13
CA VAL A 195 9.33 -3.84 33.56
C VAL A 195 8.54 -2.57 33.85
N SER A 196 8.84 -1.50 33.13
CA SER A 196 8.19 -0.20 33.36
C SER A 196 6.78 -0.10 32.76
N ARG A 197 6.42 -0.98 31.81
CA ARG A 197 5.19 -0.93 31.02
C ARG A 197 5.09 0.32 30.15
N GLU A 198 6.20 0.98 29.91
CA GLU A 198 6.23 2.20 29.12
C GLU A 198 6.59 1.91 27.65
N ILE A 199 5.96 2.64 26.74
CA ILE A 199 6.35 2.63 25.33
C ILE A 199 7.67 3.36 25.19
N ILE A 200 8.69 2.65 24.71
CA ILE A 200 10.07 3.15 24.54
C ILE A 200 10.42 3.45 23.09
N ALA A 201 9.67 2.88 22.15
CA ALA A 201 9.85 3.17 20.74
C ALA A 201 8.54 3.05 19.94
N VAL A 202 8.46 3.81 18.86
CA VAL A 202 7.41 3.73 17.83
C VAL A 202 8.07 3.46 16.49
N GLY A 203 7.46 2.61 15.67
CA GLY A 203 8.04 2.14 14.43
C GLY A 203 7.18 2.35 13.21
N PHE A 204 7.83 2.62 12.09
CA PHE A 204 7.24 2.79 10.77
C PHE A 204 7.97 1.88 9.79
N ALA A 205 7.25 0.94 9.18
CA ALA A 205 7.80 -0.06 8.29
C ALA A 205 7.46 0.23 6.83
N ARG A 206 8.43 0.03 5.94
CA ARG A 206 8.24 0.24 4.54
C ARG A 206 9.15 -0.63 3.69
N TYR A 207 8.58 -1.22 2.64
CA TYR A 207 9.33 -1.87 1.58
C TYR A 207 9.22 -1.04 0.28
N ASP A 208 10.36 -0.57 -0.23
CA ASP A 208 10.45 0.21 -1.46
C ASP A 208 10.95 -0.67 -2.61
N SER A 209 10.05 -1.06 -3.51
CA SER A 209 10.36 -1.96 -4.64
C SER A 209 10.89 -1.22 -5.88
N ASP A 210 10.68 0.08 -5.96
CA ASP A 210 11.04 0.89 -7.12
C ASP A 210 11.46 2.32 -6.74
N ARG A 211 11.84 3.11 -7.72
CA ARG A 211 12.00 4.56 -7.57
C ARG A 211 10.69 5.22 -7.22
N GLY A 212 10.69 6.01 -6.18
CA GLY A 212 9.51 6.68 -5.71
C GLY A 212 8.96 7.81 -6.57
N GLY A 213 9.68 8.38 -7.52
CA GLY A 213 9.26 9.58 -8.26
C GLY A 213 8.82 10.72 -7.32
N ALA A 214 7.74 11.46 -7.67
CA ALA A 214 7.17 12.52 -6.81
C ALA A 214 6.75 12.04 -5.41
N GLN A 215 6.59 10.74 -5.22
CA GLN A 215 6.29 10.17 -3.91
C GLN A 215 7.54 10.08 -3.00
N GLU A 216 8.75 10.24 -3.53
CA GLU A 216 10.00 10.22 -2.75
C GLU A 216 10.07 11.40 -1.79
N ASP A 217 9.75 12.60 -2.29
CA ASP A 217 9.72 13.83 -1.49
C ASP A 217 8.66 13.75 -0.39
N ASP A 218 7.44 13.34 -0.73
CA ASP A 218 6.35 13.16 0.24
C ASP A 218 6.74 12.18 1.37
N ARG A 219 7.56 11.20 1.05
CA ARG A 219 8.02 10.17 1.99
C ARG A 219 9.04 10.72 2.97
N THR A 220 10.02 11.46 2.47
CA THR A 220 11.07 12.07 3.29
C THR A 220 10.47 13.11 4.22
N TYR A 221 9.58 13.96 3.71
CA TYR A 221 8.83 14.94 4.53
C TYR A 221 7.98 14.24 5.59
N GLY A 222 7.22 13.19 5.22
CA GLY A 222 6.41 12.42 6.15
C GLY A 222 7.23 11.79 7.29
N ASN A 223 8.46 11.35 7.03
CA ASN A 223 9.36 10.82 8.06
C ASN A 223 9.88 11.94 8.98
N ARG A 224 10.25 13.10 8.44
CA ARG A 224 10.67 14.28 9.22
C ARG A 224 9.55 14.76 10.13
N ASP A 225 8.32 14.81 9.63
CA ASP A 225 7.14 15.18 10.43
C ASP A 225 6.94 14.23 11.61
N LYS A 226 7.02 12.92 11.38
CA LYS A 226 6.92 11.91 12.45
C LYS A 226 7.98 12.10 13.51
N ILE A 227 9.23 12.33 13.11
CA ILE A 227 10.34 12.61 14.05
C ILE A 227 10.04 13.87 14.86
N THR A 228 9.60 14.95 14.21
CA THR A 228 9.30 16.23 14.86
C THR A 228 8.18 16.05 15.88
N LEU A 229 7.08 15.37 15.51
CA LEU A 229 5.97 15.11 16.42
C LEU A 229 6.37 14.33 17.66
N ILE A 230 7.20 13.29 17.51
CA ILE A 230 7.66 12.50 18.67
C ILE A 230 8.69 13.28 19.52
N LYS A 231 9.54 14.09 18.90
CA LYS A 231 10.46 14.99 19.63
C LYS A 231 9.69 16.01 20.49
N GLU A 232 8.65 16.64 19.92
CA GLU A 232 7.78 17.59 20.64
C GLU A 232 7.06 16.90 21.81
N TYR A 233 6.50 15.71 21.56
CA TYR A 233 5.86 14.90 22.59
C TYR A 233 6.83 14.53 23.70
N ASN A 234 8.03 14.05 23.36
CA ASN A 234 9.07 13.70 24.34
C ASN A 234 9.42 14.90 25.23
N LYS A 235 9.58 16.09 24.64
CA LYS A 235 9.86 17.33 25.37
C LYS A 235 8.70 17.69 26.30
N LYS A 236 7.45 17.63 25.82
CA LYS A 236 6.24 17.98 26.58
C LYS A 236 6.01 17.03 27.75
N MET A 237 6.26 15.75 27.56
CA MET A 237 5.96 14.70 28.54
C MET A 237 7.17 14.23 29.34
N ASN A 238 8.34 14.83 29.14
CA ASN A 238 9.62 14.39 29.70
C ASN A 238 9.89 12.90 29.45
N ARG A 239 9.67 12.44 28.20
CA ARG A 239 9.86 11.06 27.74
C ARG A 239 11.05 10.97 26.79
N GLN A 240 11.47 9.73 26.48
CA GLN A 240 12.55 9.44 25.53
C GLN A 240 12.14 8.35 24.52
N ILE A 241 10.94 8.46 23.98
CA ILE A 241 10.47 7.52 22.96
C ILE A 241 11.33 7.66 21.71
N LYS A 242 11.85 6.55 21.22
CA LYS A 242 12.65 6.48 20.00
C LYS A 242 11.74 6.29 18.78
N VAL A 243 12.17 6.82 17.64
CA VAL A 243 11.52 6.57 16.36
C VAL A 243 12.36 5.59 15.57
N ILE A 244 11.75 4.51 15.11
CA ILE A 244 12.40 3.47 14.31
C ILE A 244 11.79 3.50 12.91
N PHE A 245 12.62 3.63 11.87
CA PHE A 245 12.22 3.42 10.49
C PHE A 245 12.79 2.09 10.01
N LEU A 246 11.89 1.14 9.75
CA LEU A 246 12.22 -0.15 9.16
C LEU A 246 12.03 -0.04 7.65
N ASN A 247 13.08 0.33 6.95
CA ASN A 247 13.06 0.48 5.50
C ASN A 247 13.87 -0.64 4.84
N ASP A 248 13.31 -1.24 3.80
CA ASP A 248 13.97 -2.28 2.99
C ASP A 248 13.52 -2.17 1.53
N GLY A 249 14.22 -2.87 0.66
CA GLY A 249 13.91 -2.98 -0.77
C GLY A 249 14.87 -2.24 -1.69
N PRO A 250 14.93 -2.64 -2.97
CA PRO A 250 15.87 -2.09 -3.94
C PRO A 250 15.65 -0.60 -4.24
N GLY A 251 14.44 -0.08 -3.99
CA GLY A 251 14.14 1.35 -4.14
C GLY A 251 15.01 2.26 -3.28
N LEU A 252 15.53 1.76 -2.14
CA LEU A 252 16.47 2.51 -1.29
C LEU A 252 17.79 2.81 -1.96
N LEU A 253 18.20 2.04 -2.95
CA LEU A 253 19.45 2.20 -3.69
C LEU A 253 19.29 3.12 -4.90
N LEU A 254 18.06 3.47 -5.25
CA LEU A 254 17.72 4.25 -6.43
C LEU A 254 17.37 5.69 -6.02
N GLY A 255 17.92 6.68 -6.73
CA GLY A 255 17.59 8.08 -6.50
C GLY A 255 18.36 8.73 -5.35
N SER A 256 17.81 9.82 -4.81
CA SER A 256 18.41 10.65 -3.75
C SER A 256 18.11 10.17 -2.34
N MET A 257 17.19 9.23 -2.16
CA MET A 257 16.68 8.80 -0.85
C MET A 257 17.77 8.40 0.14
N CYS A 258 18.79 7.67 -0.33
CA CYS A 258 19.96 7.32 0.47
C CYS A 258 20.78 8.55 0.95
N PHE A 259 20.74 9.65 0.21
CA PHE A 259 21.46 10.87 0.55
C PHE A 259 20.65 11.77 1.48
N GLU A 260 19.33 11.75 1.39
CA GLU A 260 18.43 12.59 2.18
C GLU A 260 18.19 12.09 3.59
N MET A 261 18.36 10.78 3.85
CA MET A 261 18.30 10.20 5.20
C MET A 261 19.51 10.57 6.09
N ARG A 262 20.37 11.47 5.62
CA ARG A 262 21.58 11.95 6.34
C ARG A 262 21.31 13.07 7.35
N GLY A 263 20.08 13.60 7.42
CA GLY A 263 19.72 14.78 8.21
C GLY A 263 19.35 14.49 9.68
#